data_597dae8c12715b2da9b311b6c0cba70b
#
_entry.id   597dae8c12715b2da9b311b6c0cba70b
#
_cell.length_a   1.000
_cell.length_b   1.000
_cell.length_c   1.000
_cell.angle_alpha   90.00
_cell.angle_beta   90.00
_cell.angle_gamma   90.00
#
_symmetry.space_group_name_H-M   'P 1'
#
loop_
_entity.id
_entity.type
_entity.pdbx_description
1 polymer ?
#
loop_
_entity_poly.entity_id
_entity_poly.type
_entity_poly.pdbx_seq_one_letter_code
_entity_poly.pdbx_strand_id
1 'polypeptide(L)'
;MNLKKHVKLGLSALALSISFNSVAAEDPIKVGILHSLSGTMAISETVLKDTVEMLIEQQNAKGGVLGRQMEAVVVDPASNWPLFAEKARELLAQEEVDVIFGNWTSVSRKSVLPVVEELNGLLFYPVQYEGEESSENVFYTGAAPNQQAIPAVNYLMNEIGVERWVLAGTDYVYPRTTNKILETYLMDMGVAKEDIMINYTPFGHSDWQNIVSDIKRFGSAGKKTAVVSTINGDANVPFYRELGNQGIAASDIPVVAFSVGEQELSGIDTGPLVGHLAAWNYFMSVDNDANYDFIDQWIEHTGNDEAVTNDPMEAHYIGFNMYVEAVKKAGTTDVDAVKDAIIGVTVPNLTGGYAAMMPNHHI
;
A
#
# COMPACT_ATOMS: atom_id res chain seq x y z
N MET A 1 -16.96 -98.59 8.64
CA MET A 1 -18.18 -97.81 8.60
C MET A 1 -17.88 -96.48 9.40
N ASN A 2 -17.41 -95.48 8.76
CA ASN A 2 -17.01 -94.26 9.44
C ASN A 2 -17.56 -93.04 8.63
N LEU A 3 -18.53 -92.37 9.24
CA LEU A 3 -19.16 -91.18 8.72
C LEU A 3 -18.33 -89.94 9.07
N LYS A 4 -17.72 -89.26 8.09
CA LYS A 4 -17.10 -87.97 8.30
C LYS A 4 -18.10 -86.84 8.01
N LYS A 5 -18.47 -86.08 9.05
CA LYS A 5 -19.24 -84.84 8.93
C LYS A 5 -18.32 -83.75 8.51
N HIS A 6 -18.63 -83.11 7.34
CA HIS A 6 -18.00 -81.85 6.94
C HIS A 6 -18.81 -80.69 7.51
N VAL A 7 -18.16 -79.88 8.38
CA VAL A 7 -18.68 -78.57 8.82
C VAL A 7 -18.15 -77.57 7.84
N LYS A 8 -19.04 -76.87 7.11
CA LYS A 8 -18.75 -75.71 6.27
C LYS A 8 -18.84 -74.48 7.18
N LEU A 9 -17.69 -73.81 7.48
CA LEU A 9 -17.68 -72.50 8.03
C LEU A 9 -17.94 -71.50 6.88
N GLY A 10 -19.07 -70.80 6.94
CA GLY A 10 -19.31 -69.65 6.08
C GLY A 10 -18.65 -68.41 6.66
N LEU A 11 -17.63 -67.88 5.99
CA LEU A 11 -17.09 -66.54 6.27
C LEU A 11 -18.02 -65.51 5.58
N SER A 12 -18.81 -64.77 6.36
CA SER A 12 -19.47 -63.58 5.90
C SER A 12 -18.51 -62.42 5.96
N ALA A 13 -17.99 -61.99 4.81
CA ALA A 13 -17.22 -60.75 4.68
C ALA A 13 -18.19 -59.55 4.72
N LEU A 14 -18.21 -58.84 5.82
CA LEU A 14 -18.90 -57.56 5.94
C LEU A 14 -18.03 -56.48 5.25
N ALA A 15 -18.35 -56.15 4.00
CA ALA A 15 -17.73 -55.01 3.30
C ALA A 15 -18.27 -53.71 3.88
N LEU A 16 -17.46 -53.03 4.73
CA LEU A 16 -17.71 -51.65 5.13
C LEU A 16 -17.43 -50.75 3.91
N SER A 17 -18.49 -50.29 3.25
CA SER A 17 -18.40 -49.25 2.23
C SER A 17 -18.16 -47.91 2.93
N ILE A 18 -16.93 -47.50 3.02
CA ILE A 18 -16.59 -46.13 3.41
C ILE A 18 -16.91 -45.24 2.18
N SER A 19 -18.08 -44.63 2.20
CA SER A 19 -18.39 -43.57 1.23
C SER A 19 -17.53 -42.36 1.56
N PHE A 20 -16.45 -42.15 0.81
CA PHE A 20 -15.80 -40.86 0.75
C PHE A 20 -16.80 -39.92 0.07
N ASN A 21 -17.52 -39.13 0.85
CA ASN A 21 -18.11 -37.94 0.34
C ASN A 21 -16.94 -37.04 -0.09
N SER A 22 -16.62 -36.99 -1.38
CA SER A 22 -15.85 -35.90 -1.94
C SER A 22 -16.72 -34.65 -1.77
N VAL A 23 -16.47 -33.86 -0.72
CA VAL A 23 -16.93 -32.48 -0.68
C VAL A 23 -16.29 -31.87 -1.92
N ALA A 24 -17.12 -31.47 -2.89
CA ALA A 24 -16.63 -30.67 -4.00
C ALA A 24 -15.91 -29.47 -3.37
N ALA A 25 -14.66 -29.23 -3.77
CA ALA A 25 -13.96 -28.02 -3.31
C ALA A 25 -14.83 -26.83 -3.71
N GLU A 26 -15.17 -25.99 -2.76
CA GLU A 26 -15.84 -24.73 -3.07
C GLU A 26 -14.94 -23.89 -3.99
N ASP A 27 -15.54 -23.07 -4.86
CA ASP A 27 -14.80 -22.20 -5.75
C ASP A 27 -13.86 -21.28 -4.93
N PRO A 28 -12.63 -21.00 -5.40
CA PRO A 28 -11.70 -20.16 -4.67
C PRO A 28 -12.25 -18.75 -4.47
N ILE A 29 -11.75 -18.07 -3.43
CA ILE A 29 -11.95 -16.63 -3.25
C ILE A 29 -10.97 -15.93 -4.17
N LYS A 30 -11.47 -15.22 -5.17
CA LYS A 30 -10.62 -14.52 -6.15
C LYS A 30 -10.23 -13.13 -5.63
N VAL A 31 -8.93 -12.88 -5.60
CA VAL A 31 -8.33 -11.61 -5.16
C VAL A 31 -7.74 -10.91 -6.36
N GLY A 32 -8.35 -9.83 -6.80
CA GLY A 32 -7.81 -8.96 -7.84
C GLY A 32 -6.63 -8.15 -7.32
N ILE A 33 -5.51 -8.16 -8.06
CA ILE A 33 -4.33 -7.37 -7.76
C ILE A 33 -4.14 -6.35 -8.88
N LEU A 34 -4.34 -5.07 -8.56
CA LEU A 34 -4.36 -3.97 -9.51
C LEU A 34 -3.21 -3.00 -9.22
N HIS A 35 -2.02 -3.36 -9.64
CA HIS A 35 -0.79 -2.58 -9.48
C HIS A 35 -0.03 -2.45 -10.80
N SER A 36 0.61 -1.29 -11.04
CA SER A 36 1.47 -1.08 -12.20
C SER A 36 2.76 -1.88 -12.08
N LEU A 37 2.94 -2.85 -12.98
CA LEU A 37 4.14 -3.66 -13.09
C LEU A 37 5.11 -3.11 -14.14
N SER A 38 4.66 -2.09 -14.87
CA SER A 38 5.44 -1.36 -15.87
C SER A 38 5.13 0.14 -15.83
N GLY A 39 5.96 0.97 -16.48
CA GLY A 39 5.84 2.42 -16.50
C GLY A 39 6.44 3.11 -15.27
N THR A 40 6.09 4.39 -15.07
CA THR A 40 6.73 5.30 -14.09
C THR A 40 6.51 4.92 -12.61
N MET A 41 5.47 4.13 -12.33
CA MET A 41 5.13 3.69 -10.97
C MET A 41 5.59 2.27 -10.63
N ALA A 42 6.15 1.53 -11.60
CA ALA A 42 6.59 0.15 -11.37
C ALA A 42 7.63 0.02 -10.24
N ILE A 43 8.48 1.02 -10.04
CA ILE A 43 9.47 1.05 -8.95
C ILE A 43 8.84 0.92 -7.57
N SER A 44 7.62 1.45 -7.39
CA SER A 44 6.89 1.44 -6.12
C SER A 44 5.84 0.32 -6.06
N GLU A 45 5.21 -0.05 -7.18
CA GLU A 45 4.03 -0.91 -7.18
C GLU A 45 4.32 -2.40 -7.36
N THR A 46 5.45 -2.78 -7.97
CA THR A 46 5.75 -4.20 -8.23
C THR A 46 5.82 -5.02 -6.94
N VAL A 47 6.49 -4.49 -5.91
CA VAL A 47 6.60 -5.17 -4.60
C VAL A 47 5.26 -5.31 -3.88
N LEU A 48 4.28 -4.44 -4.18
CA LEU A 48 2.96 -4.52 -3.58
C LEU A 48 2.14 -5.68 -4.16
N LYS A 49 2.29 -5.97 -5.46
CA LYS A 49 1.74 -7.19 -6.07
C LYS A 49 2.31 -8.44 -5.38
N ASP A 50 3.63 -8.52 -5.25
CA ASP A 50 4.30 -9.65 -4.61
C ASP A 50 3.87 -9.79 -3.13
N THR A 51 3.65 -8.68 -2.43
CA THR A 51 3.15 -8.68 -1.04
C THR A 51 1.77 -9.33 -0.93
N VAL A 52 0.83 -8.97 -1.80
CA VAL A 52 -0.51 -9.56 -1.77
C VAL A 52 -0.46 -11.04 -2.13
N GLU A 53 0.38 -11.45 -3.09
CA GLU A 53 0.59 -12.87 -3.42
C GLU A 53 1.14 -13.66 -2.23
N MET A 54 2.15 -13.13 -1.53
CA MET A 54 2.68 -13.72 -0.30
C MET A 54 1.59 -13.90 0.77
N LEU A 55 0.76 -12.89 0.99
CA LEU A 55 -0.31 -12.94 1.98
C LEU A 55 -1.37 -13.99 1.63
N ILE A 56 -1.70 -14.14 0.33
CA ILE A 56 -2.58 -15.19 -0.19
C ILE A 56 -1.98 -16.58 0.10
N GLU A 57 -0.70 -16.79 -0.22
CA GLU A 57 -0.01 -18.06 0.02
C GLU A 57 -0.03 -18.42 1.51
N GLN A 58 0.26 -17.45 2.38
CA GLN A 58 0.25 -17.65 3.84
C GLN A 58 -1.16 -17.98 4.36
N GLN A 59 -2.19 -17.31 3.85
CA GLN A 59 -3.57 -17.59 4.25
C GLN A 59 -4.01 -18.98 3.75
N ASN A 60 -3.60 -19.36 2.55
CA ASN A 60 -3.86 -20.69 1.99
C ASN A 60 -3.16 -21.80 2.78
N ALA A 61 -1.94 -21.57 3.25
CA ALA A 61 -1.23 -22.49 4.12
C ALA A 61 -1.95 -22.71 5.47
N LYS A 62 -2.72 -21.71 5.93
CA LYS A 62 -3.59 -21.81 7.13
C LYS A 62 -4.95 -22.45 6.84
N GLY A 63 -5.22 -22.90 5.61
CA GLY A 63 -6.47 -23.55 5.19
C GLY A 63 -7.45 -22.63 4.45
N GLY A 64 -7.00 -21.47 3.98
CA GLY A 64 -7.82 -20.50 3.27
C GLY A 64 -8.76 -19.70 4.19
N VAL A 65 -9.88 -19.26 3.64
CA VAL A 65 -10.92 -18.51 4.36
C VAL A 65 -12.26 -19.23 4.15
N LEU A 66 -12.99 -19.51 5.22
CA LEU A 66 -14.23 -20.31 5.20
C LEU A 66 -14.06 -21.69 4.54
N GLY A 67 -12.84 -22.27 4.57
CA GLY A 67 -12.54 -23.54 3.90
C GLY A 67 -12.24 -23.44 2.40
N ARG A 68 -12.30 -22.25 1.83
CA ARG A 68 -11.99 -21.94 0.42
C ARG A 68 -10.55 -21.44 0.32
N GLN A 69 -9.82 -21.90 -0.70
CA GLN A 69 -8.51 -21.32 -1.04
C GLN A 69 -8.71 -19.93 -1.67
N MET A 70 -7.71 -19.06 -1.56
CA MET A 70 -7.68 -17.78 -2.24
C MET A 70 -6.84 -17.88 -3.52
N GLU A 71 -7.24 -17.18 -4.57
CA GLU A 71 -6.57 -17.17 -5.87
C GLU A 71 -6.30 -15.73 -6.30
N ALA A 72 -5.04 -15.43 -6.66
CA ALA A 72 -4.64 -14.13 -7.17
C ALA A 72 -5.01 -13.98 -8.66
N VAL A 73 -5.64 -12.86 -9.02
CA VAL A 73 -5.88 -12.44 -10.40
C VAL A 73 -5.14 -11.12 -10.62
N VAL A 74 -3.97 -11.20 -11.26
CA VAL A 74 -3.04 -10.06 -11.42
C VAL A 74 -3.27 -9.37 -12.75
N VAL A 75 -3.36 -8.04 -12.74
CA VAL A 75 -3.43 -7.21 -13.95
C VAL A 75 -2.43 -6.07 -13.88
N ASP A 76 -1.84 -5.71 -15.02
CA ASP A 76 -0.91 -4.57 -15.16
C ASP A 76 -1.59 -3.41 -15.90
N PRO A 77 -1.93 -2.31 -15.23
CA PRO A 77 -2.41 -1.09 -15.86
C PRO A 77 -1.29 -0.17 -16.39
N ALA A 78 -0.03 -0.58 -16.34
CA ALA A 78 1.13 0.04 -16.98
C ALA A 78 1.29 1.55 -16.67
N SER A 79 1.01 1.98 -15.44
CA SER A 79 1.02 3.40 -15.02
C SER A 79 0.13 4.32 -15.89
N ASN A 80 -0.92 3.75 -16.48
CA ASN A 80 -1.87 4.45 -17.36
C ASN A 80 -3.23 4.56 -16.65
N TRP A 81 -3.61 5.76 -16.25
CA TRP A 81 -4.79 5.98 -15.40
C TRP A 81 -6.12 5.52 -16.02
N PRO A 82 -6.42 5.79 -17.32
CA PRO A 82 -7.57 5.16 -17.99
C PRO A 82 -7.54 3.64 -17.97
N LEU A 83 -6.37 3.03 -18.16
CA LEU A 83 -6.22 1.57 -18.15
C LEU A 83 -6.47 0.96 -16.76
N PHE A 84 -6.22 1.68 -15.68
CA PHE A 84 -6.64 1.25 -14.33
C PHE A 84 -8.15 1.01 -14.26
N ALA A 85 -8.96 1.92 -14.80
CA ALA A 85 -10.43 1.76 -14.81
C ALA A 85 -10.87 0.57 -15.68
N GLU A 86 -10.23 0.36 -16.84
CA GLU A 86 -10.50 -0.79 -17.71
C GLU A 86 -10.15 -2.10 -17.00
N LYS A 87 -8.99 -2.16 -16.34
CA LYS A 87 -8.54 -3.33 -15.60
C LYS A 87 -9.36 -3.61 -14.34
N ALA A 88 -9.83 -2.59 -13.64
CA ALA A 88 -10.79 -2.76 -12.55
C ALA A 88 -12.11 -3.37 -13.06
N ARG A 89 -12.59 -2.92 -14.22
CA ARG A 89 -13.81 -3.50 -14.83
C ARG A 89 -13.58 -4.94 -15.31
N GLU A 90 -12.41 -5.26 -15.86
CA GLU A 90 -12.01 -6.62 -16.21
C GLU A 90 -12.06 -7.52 -14.98
N LEU A 91 -11.41 -7.12 -13.88
CA LEU A 91 -11.39 -7.88 -12.62
C LEU A 91 -12.79 -8.12 -12.06
N LEU A 92 -13.66 -7.11 -12.02
CA LEU A 92 -14.99 -7.22 -11.40
C LEU A 92 -16.03 -7.89 -12.31
N ALA A 93 -16.03 -7.61 -13.62
CA ALA A 93 -17.09 -8.02 -14.53
C ALA A 93 -16.75 -9.26 -15.39
N GLN A 94 -15.47 -9.61 -15.56
CA GLN A 94 -15.04 -10.75 -16.37
C GLN A 94 -14.42 -11.84 -15.53
N GLU A 95 -13.50 -11.46 -14.65
CA GLU A 95 -12.82 -12.38 -13.73
C GLU A 95 -13.67 -12.67 -12.48
N GLU A 96 -14.66 -11.82 -12.18
CA GLU A 96 -15.55 -11.92 -11.03
C GLU A 96 -14.81 -12.08 -9.71
N VAL A 97 -13.85 -11.17 -9.46
CA VAL A 97 -13.07 -11.17 -8.21
C VAL A 97 -13.92 -10.71 -7.03
N ASP A 98 -13.71 -11.32 -5.86
CA ASP A 98 -14.41 -11.00 -4.61
C ASP A 98 -13.92 -9.68 -3.99
N VAL A 99 -12.66 -9.29 -4.26
CA VAL A 99 -12.03 -8.08 -3.71
C VAL A 99 -10.86 -7.64 -4.59
N ILE A 100 -10.56 -6.34 -4.61
CA ILE A 100 -9.38 -5.77 -5.27
C ILE A 100 -8.45 -5.18 -4.21
N PHE A 101 -7.16 -5.51 -4.29
CA PHE A 101 -6.07 -4.82 -3.61
C PHE A 101 -5.24 -4.09 -4.65
N GLY A 102 -5.06 -2.76 -4.48
CA GLY A 102 -4.31 -2.07 -5.51
C GLY A 102 -4.37 -0.56 -5.50
N ASN A 103 -3.87 -0.02 -6.60
CA ASN A 103 -3.61 1.38 -6.82
C ASN A 103 -2.47 1.94 -5.94
N TRP A 104 -1.74 2.90 -6.48
CA TRP A 104 -0.81 3.74 -5.72
C TRP A 104 -1.24 5.20 -5.78
N THR A 105 -1.36 5.74 -6.98
CA THR A 105 -1.65 7.16 -7.14
C THR A 105 -3.11 7.49 -6.89
N SER A 106 -3.38 8.64 -6.30
CA SER A 106 -4.77 9.11 -6.15
C SER A 106 -5.49 9.28 -7.49
N VAL A 107 -4.75 9.59 -8.57
CA VAL A 107 -5.36 9.67 -9.90
C VAL A 107 -5.79 8.30 -10.43
N SER A 108 -5.03 7.23 -10.18
CA SER A 108 -5.46 5.87 -10.52
C SER A 108 -6.67 5.45 -9.69
N ARG A 109 -6.66 5.70 -8.36
CA ARG A 109 -7.82 5.43 -7.49
C ARG A 109 -9.07 6.16 -7.97
N LYS A 110 -8.96 7.45 -8.28
CA LYS A 110 -10.10 8.25 -8.80
C LYS A 110 -10.60 7.78 -10.17
N SER A 111 -9.76 7.15 -10.97
CA SER A 111 -10.18 6.50 -12.22
C SER A 111 -10.94 5.20 -11.96
N VAL A 112 -10.54 4.44 -10.92
CA VAL A 112 -11.14 3.16 -10.53
C VAL A 112 -12.44 3.34 -9.74
N LEU A 113 -12.53 4.39 -8.93
CA LEU A 113 -13.64 4.67 -8.01
C LEU A 113 -15.04 4.53 -8.67
N PRO A 114 -15.33 5.15 -9.82
CA PRO A 114 -16.63 4.99 -10.46
C PRO A 114 -16.93 3.55 -10.87
N VAL A 115 -15.91 2.76 -11.19
CA VAL A 115 -16.06 1.35 -11.61
C VAL A 115 -16.42 0.47 -10.43
N VAL A 116 -15.71 0.62 -9.29
CA VAL A 116 -16.01 -0.19 -8.10
C VAL A 116 -17.36 0.18 -7.50
N GLU A 117 -17.78 1.44 -7.57
CA GLU A 117 -19.12 1.87 -7.13
C GLU A 117 -20.21 1.35 -8.05
N GLU A 118 -20.05 1.46 -9.38
CA GLU A 118 -21.02 0.98 -10.39
C GLU A 118 -21.26 -0.54 -10.27
N LEU A 119 -20.16 -1.30 -10.09
CA LEU A 119 -20.21 -2.77 -10.06
C LEU A 119 -20.30 -3.35 -8.64
N ASN A 120 -20.46 -2.50 -7.63
CA ASN A 120 -20.46 -2.86 -6.21
C ASN A 120 -19.26 -3.76 -5.85
N GLY A 121 -18.06 -3.39 -6.28
CA GLY A 121 -16.83 -4.08 -5.94
C GLY A 121 -16.24 -3.59 -4.61
N LEU A 122 -15.23 -4.28 -4.08
CA LEU A 122 -14.44 -3.85 -2.93
C LEU A 122 -13.02 -3.50 -3.37
N LEU A 123 -12.52 -2.32 -2.98
CA LEU A 123 -11.15 -1.90 -3.18
C LEU A 123 -10.48 -1.59 -1.85
N PHE A 124 -9.34 -2.25 -1.57
CA PHE A 124 -8.43 -1.88 -0.49
C PHE A 124 -7.28 -1.05 -1.07
N TYR A 125 -7.19 0.21 -0.63
CA TYR A 125 -6.21 1.18 -1.09
C TYR A 125 -5.11 1.38 -0.04
N PRO A 126 -3.83 0.98 -0.32
CA PRO A 126 -2.79 0.83 0.69
C PRO A 126 -1.89 2.05 0.87
N VAL A 127 -2.11 3.15 0.16
CA VAL A 127 -1.12 4.24 0.05
C VAL A 127 -1.65 5.50 0.73
N GLN A 128 -0.72 6.31 1.26
CA GLN A 128 -1.06 7.64 1.75
C GLN A 128 -1.74 8.47 0.66
N TYR A 129 -2.63 9.35 1.04
CA TYR A 129 -3.39 10.16 0.10
C TYR A 129 -3.81 11.51 0.71
N GLU A 130 -4.44 12.35 -0.10
CA GLU A 130 -4.86 13.70 0.27
C GLU A 130 -6.05 13.77 1.23
N GLY A 131 -6.67 12.63 1.57
CA GLY A 131 -7.95 12.64 2.27
C GLY A 131 -9.09 13.16 1.40
N GLU A 132 -10.11 13.78 2.04
CA GLU A 132 -11.24 14.45 1.36
C GLU A 132 -12.04 13.55 0.40
N GLU A 133 -12.03 12.25 0.64
CA GLU A 133 -12.76 11.26 -0.14
C GLU A 133 -13.31 10.21 0.80
N SER A 134 -14.52 9.76 0.54
CA SER A 134 -15.14 8.59 1.16
C SER A 134 -15.97 7.85 0.12
N SER A 135 -15.94 6.52 0.17
CA SER A 135 -16.75 5.64 -0.66
C SER A 135 -17.15 4.43 0.16
N GLU A 136 -18.35 3.93 -0.05
CA GLU A 136 -18.79 2.68 0.58
C GLU A 136 -18.06 1.44 0.02
N ASN A 137 -17.37 1.60 -1.12
CA ASN A 137 -16.70 0.52 -1.84
C ASN A 137 -15.16 0.57 -1.72
N VAL A 138 -14.60 1.57 -1.01
CA VAL A 138 -13.14 1.72 -0.85
C VAL A 138 -12.78 1.75 0.63
N PHE A 139 -11.79 0.92 0.99
CA PHE A 139 -11.17 0.89 2.32
C PHE A 139 -9.76 1.46 2.24
N TYR A 140 -9.52 2.53 2.99
CA TYR A 140 -8.28 3.30 2.96
C TYR A 140 -7.39 2.83 4.11
N THR A 141 -6.34 2.09 3.78
CA THR A 141 -5.37 1.57 4.76
C THR A 141 -4.06 2.36 4.78
N GLY A 142 -3.92 3.33 3.89
CA GLY A 142 -2.82 4.30 3.91
C GLY A 142 -3.17 5.58 4.67
N ALA A 143 -2.15 6.36 5.02
CA ALA A 143 -2.28 7.55 5.85
C ALA A 143 -3.02 8.72 5.18
N ALA A 144 -3.91 9.38 5.93
CA ALA A 144 -4.46 10.68 5.60
C ALA A 144 -3.49 11.81 6.04
N PRO A 145 -3.67 13.07 5.59
CA PRO A 145 -2.75 14.17 5.89
C PRO A 145 -2.51 14.43 7.38
N ASN A 146 -3.51 14.19 8.23
CA ASN A 146 -3.38 14.31 9.69
C ASN A 146 -2.56 13.19 10.33
N GLN A 147 -2.31 12.11 9.60
CA GLN A 147 -1.52 10.96 10.05
C GLN A 147 -0.08 10.97 9.49
N GLN A 148 0.22 11.75 8.47
CA GLN A 148 1.54 11.84 7.84
C GLN A 148 2.02 13.28 7.62
N ALA A 149 1.36 14.02 6.72
CA ALA A 149 1.86 15.30 6.21
C ALA A 149 1.93 16.40 7.30
N ILE A 150 0.88 16.55 8.09
CA ILE A 150 0.81 17.56 9.16
C ILE A 150 1.76 17.23 10.31
N PRO A 151 1.85 16.00 10.85
CA PRO A 151 2.85 15.66 11.86
C PRO A 151 4.29 15.87 11.39
N ALA A 152 4.62 15.53 10.14
CA ALA A 152 5.95 15.73 9.58
C ALA A 152 6.34 17.22 9.50
N VAL A 153 5.42 18.07 9.04
CA VAL A 153 5.61 19.53 8.99
C VAL A 153 5.76 20.10 10.40
N ASN A 154 4.96 19.64 11.37
CA ASN A 154 5.09 20.05 12.76
C ASN A 154 6.45 19.68 13.35
N TYR A 155 6.98 18.50 13.06
CA TYR A 155 8.31 18.10 13.47
C TYR A 155 9.37 19.03 12.88
N LEU A 156 9.32 19.31 11.58
CA LEU A 156 10.26 20.20 10.93
C LEU A 156 10.19 21.63 11.50
N MET A 157 9.01 22.12 11.82
CA MET A 157 8.80 23.46 12.38
C MET A 157 9.32 23.55 13.82
N ASN A 158 8.92 22.61 14.67
CA ASN A 158 9.12 22.69 16.12
C ASN A 158 10.49 22.15 16.57
N GLU A 159 10.93 21.03 15.97
CA GLU A 159 12.18 20.34 16.39
C GLU A 159 13.39 20.77 15.54
N ILE A 160 13.15 21.00 14.23
CA ILE A 160 14.22 21.40 13.31
C ILE A 160 14.31 22.92 13.19
N GLY A 161 13.23 23.65 13.48
CA GLY A 161 13.19 25.12 13.41
C GLY A 161 13.06 25.66 11.97
N VAL A 162 12.34 24.95 11.11
CA VAL A 162 12.09 25.37 9.74
C VAL A 162 11.11 26.54 9.70
N GLU A 163 11.50 27.61 9.01
CA GLU A 163 10.71 28.85 8.84
C GLU A 163 10.31 29.08 7.39
N ARG A 164 10.94 28.36 6.43
CA ARG A 164 10.75 28.54 4.99
C ARG A 164 10.55 27.20 4.28
N TRP A 165 9.62 27.15 3.36
CA TRP A 165 9.06 25.88 2.87
C TRP A 165 9.07 25.79 1.35
N VAL A 166 9.57 24.68 0.82
CA VAL A 166 9.41 24.31 -0.57
C VAL A 166 8.48 23.11 -0.64
N LEU A 167 7.33 23.26 -1.27
CA LEU A 167 6.38 22.17 -1.50
C LEU A 167 6.56 21.71 -2.95
N ALA A 168 7.32 20.62 -3.15
CA ALA A 168 7.64 20.08 -4.46
C ALA A 168 6.87 18.78 -4.70
N GLY A 169 6.17 18.65 -5.82
CA GLY A 169 5.35 17.49 -6.08
C GLY A 169 5.18 17.13 -7.55
N THR A 170 4.73 15.92 -7.79
CA THR A 170 4.27 15.49 -9.11
C THR A 170 2.93 16.17 -9.45
N ASP A 171 2.72 16.54 -10.70
CA ASP A 171 1.55 17.32 -11.12
C ASP A 171 0.29 16.46 -11.29
N TYR A 172 -0.35 16.11 -10.15
CA TYR A 172 -1.65 15.44 -10.14
C TYR A 172 -2.38 15.70 -8.82
N VAL A 173 -3.55 15.10 -8.61
CA VAL A 173 -4.49 15.43 -7.52
C VAL A 173 -3.85 15.33 -6.13
N TYR A 174 -3.12 14.23 -5.79
CA TYR A 174 -2.55 14.06 -4.46
C TYR A 174 -1.56 15.18 -4.08
N PRO A 175 -0.48 15.47 -4.85
CA PRO A 175 0.44 16.55 -4.50
C PRO A 175 -0.23 17.93 -4.49
N ARG A 176 -1.12 18.21 -5.45
CA ARG A 176 -1.81 19.49 -5.50
C ARG A 176 -2.70 19.72 -4.29
N THR A 177 -3.47 18.71 -3.88
CA THR A 177 -4.36 18.81 -2.72
C THR A 177 -3.58 18.81 -1.41
N THR A 178 -2.62 17.88 -1.24
CA THR A 178 -1.78 17.82 -0.04
C THR A 178 -0.97 19.10 0.15
N ASN A 179 -0.34 19.62 -0.90
CA ASN A 179 0.41 20.87 -0.82
C ASN A 179 -0.51 22.06 -0.56
N LYS A 180 -1.76 22.04 -1.02
CA LYS A 180 -2.76 23.08 -0.68
C LYS A 180 -3.16 23.03 0.79
N ILE A 181 -3.35 21.83 1.35
CA ILE A 181 -3.60 21.63 2.77
C ILE A 181 -2.41 22.17 3.59
N LEU A 182 -1.18 21.78 3.21
CA LEU A 182 0.03 22.22 3.89
C LEU A 182 0.27 23.72 3.75
N GLU A 183 0.05 24.33 2.58
CA GLU A 183 0.13 25.77 2.40
C GLU A 183 -0.81 26.50 3.36
N THR A 184 -2.07 26.07 3.43
CA THR A 184 -3.07 26.66 4.32
C THR A 184 -2.65 26.48 5.78
N TYR A 185 -2.27 25.27 6.17
CA TYR A 185 -1.82 24.95 7.51
C TYR A 185 -0.60 25.80 7.95
N LEU A 186 0.42 25.91 7.09
CA LEU A 186 1.62 26.73 7.36
C LEU A 186 1.25 28.20 7.55
N MET A 187 0.36 28.74 6.72
CA MET A 187 -0.11 30.12 6.85
C MET A 187 -0.90 30.34 8.15
N ASP A 188 -1.73 29.40 8.55
CA ASP A 188 -2.47 29.44 9.83
C ASP A 188 -1.52 29.36 11.03
N MET A 189 -0.37 28.69 10.86
CA MET A 189 0.73 28.68 11.86
C MET A 189 1.61 29.93 11.83
N GLY A 190 1.30 30.90 10.98
CA GLY A 190 1.98 32.21 10.90
C GLY A 190 3.11 32.29 9.90
N VAL A 191 3.32 31.28 9.05
CA VAL A 191 4.32 31.36 7.96
C VAL A 191 3.82 32.32 6.89
N ALA A 192 4.67 33.29 6.52
CA ALA A 192 4.34 34.27 5.50
C ALA A 192 4.29 33.61 4.10
N LYS A 193 3.39 34.09 3.23
CA LYS A 193 3.23 33.54 1.88
C LYS A 193 4.51 33.55 1.05
N GLU A 194 5.34 34.56 1.20
CA GLU A 194 6.65 34.70 0.55
C GLU A 194 7.69 33.67 1.04
N ASP A 195 7.44 33.00 2.15
CA ASP A 195 8.24 31.92 2.69
C ASP A 195 7.75 30.54 2.27
N ILE A 196 6.81 30.47 1.34
CA ILE A 196 6.31 29.21 0.76
C ILE A 196 6.50 29.24 -0.76
N MET A 197 7.32 28.32 -1.28
CA MET A 197 7.51 28.08 -2.71
C MET A 197 6.85 26.77 -3.10
N ILE A 198 6.11 26.75 -4.20
CA ILE A 198 5.42 25.55 -4.68
C ILE A 198 5.85 25.24 -6.12
N ASN A 199 6.26 24.00 -6.37
CA ASN A 199 6.66 23.50 -7.68
C ASN A 199 5.99 22.17 -8.00
N TYR A 200 5.52 22.02 -9.25
CA TYR A 200 4.98 20.78 -9.78
C TYR A 200 5.69 20.36 -11.05
N THR A 201 5.92 19.05 -11.22
CA THR A 201 6.50 18.45 -12.42
C THR A 201 5.64 17.30 -12.90
N PRO A 202 5.62 16.98 -14.21
CA PRO A 202 4.89 15.81 -14.69
C PRO A 202 5.51 14.50 -14.15
N PHE A 203 4.74 13.41 -14.22
CA PHE A 203 5.29 12.06 -13.98
C PHE A 203 6.48 11.79 -14.89
N GLY A 204 7.50 11.08 -14.38
CA GLY A 204 8.72 10.74 -15.13
C GLY A 204 9.62 11.94 -15.42
N HIS A 205 9.44 13.07 -14.73
CA HIS A 205 10.30 14.23 -14.89
C HIS A 205 11.77 13.93 -14.53
N SER A 206 12.70 14.28 -15.43
CA SER A 206 14.12 13.91 -15.26
C SER A 206 15.09 15.10 -15.24
N ASP A 207 14.67 16.30 -15.66
CA ASP A 207 15.52 17.51 -15.69
C ASP A 207 15.24 18.42 -14.48
N TRP A 208 15.91 18.12 -13.38
CA TRP A 208 15.73 18.83 -12.11
C TRP A 208 16.68 20.03 -11.91
N GLN A 209 17.58 20.29 -12.85
CA GLN A 209 18.64 21.30 -12.68
C GLN A 209 18.12 22.67 -12.27
N ASN A 210 17.13 23.18 -12.99
CA ASN A 210 16.57 24.51 -12.72
C ASN A 210 15.80 24.56 -11.40
N ILE A 211 14.97 23.55 -11.12
CA ILE A 211 14.15 23.48 -9.91
C ILE A 211 15.05 23.38 -8.68
N VAL A 212 16.06 22.53 -8.69
CA VAL A 212 17.01 22.39 -7.58
C VAL A 212 17.84 23.68 -7.39
N SER A 213 18.22 24.35 -8.48
CA SER A 213 18.87 25.68 -8.40
C SER A 213 17.95 26.74 -7.76
N ASP A 214 16.66 26.72 -8.08
CA ASP A 214 15.67 27.61 -7.47
C ASP A 214 15.45 27.28 -5.99
N ILE A 215 15.42 26.02 -5.61
CA ILE A 215 15.39 25.57 -4.20
C ILE A 215 16.60 26.11 -3.44
N LYS A 216 17.80 25.93 -3.99
CA LYS A 216 19.06 26.42 -3.40
C LYS A 216 19.03 27.94 -3.21
N ARG A 217 18.62 28.68 -4.24
CA ARG A 217 18.49 30.16 -4.18
C ARG A 217 17.46 30.58 -3.13
N PHE A 218 16.29 29.91 -3.10
CA PHE A 218 15.23 30.17 -2.15
C PHE A 218 15.71 29.92 -0.71
N GLY A 219 16.44 28.83 -0.47
CA GLY A 219 16.99 28.48 0.83
C GLY A 219 18.15 29.37 1.32
N SER A 220 18.75 30.20 0.42
CA SER A 220 19.85 31.10 0.79
C SER A 220 19.41 32.41 1.46
N ALA A 221 18.14 32.60 1.74
CA ALA A 221 17.56 33.85 2.28
C ALA A 221 17.74 34.06 3.80
N GLY A 222 18.57 33.25 4.47
CA GLY A 222 18.91 33.41 5.89
C GLY A 222 17.89 32.86 6.88
N LYS A 223 16.81 32.23 6.40
CA LYS A 223 15.84 31.47 7.18
C LYS A 223 16.04 29.99 6.95
N LYS A 224 15.89 29.17 8.01
CA LYS A 224 15.99 27.71 7.86
C LYS A 224 14.90 27.19 6.93
N THR A 225 15.30 26.54 5.86
CA THR A 225 14.43 26.10 4.76
C THR A 225 14.40 24.57 4.73
N ALA A 226 13.23 23.99 4.41
CA ALA A 226 13.08 22.58 4.10
C ALA A 226 12.28 22.36 2.82
N VAL A 227 12.49 21.21 2.17
CA VAL A 227 11.65 20.73 1.08
C VAL A 227 10.71 19.66 1.64
N VAL A 228 9.41 19.83 1.40
CA VAL A 228 8.41 18.77 1.53
C VAL A 228 8.17 18.18 0.15
N SER A 229 8.52 16.91 -0.02
CA SER A 229 8.45 16.21 -1.30
C SER A 229 7.22 15.32 -1.37
N THR A 230 6.33 15.63 -2.31
CA THR A 230 5.22 14.79 -2.75
C THR A 230 5.47 14.29 -4.19
N ILE A 231 6.74 14.09 -4.54
CA ILE A 231 7.17 13.54 -5.84
C ILE A 231 6.96 12.03 -5.79
N ASN A 232 6.38 11.47 -6.87
CA ASN A 232 6.05 10.04 -6.95
C ASN A 232 6.79 9.34 -8.10
N GLY A 233 7.04 8.06 -7.91
CA GLY A 233 7.60 7.16 -8.90
C GLY A 233 9.06 7.44 -9.22
N ASP A 234 9.47 7.07 -10.42
CA ASP A 234 10.85 7.11 -10.91
C ASP A 234 11.48 8.52 -10.98
N ALA A 235 10.66 9.59 -10.95
CA ALA A 235 11.13 10.97 -10.90
C ALA A 235 11.92 11.32 -9.63
N ASN A 236 11.80 10.53 -8.56
CA ASN A 236 12.58 10.68 -7.34
C ASN A 236 14.07 10.43 -7.57
N VAL A 237 14.44 9.47 -8.40
CA VAL A 237 15.83 9.10 -8.68
C VAL A 237 16.65 10.30 -9.20
N PRO A 238 16.25 10.96 -10.32
CA PRO A 238 16.98 12.14 -10.81
C PRO A 238 16.83 13.37 -9.89
N PHE A 239 15.74 13.51 -9.12
CA PHE A 239 15.58 14.59 -8.16
C PHE A 239 16.67 14.53 -7.08
N TYR A 240 16.81 13.41 -6.39
CA TYR A 240 17.82 13.25 -5.34
C TYR A 240 19.26 13.30 -5.89
N ARG A 241 19.48 12.73 -7.07
CA ARG A 241 20.77 12.84 -7.76
C ARG A 241 21.16 14.31 -7.98
N GLU A 242 20.21 15.14 -8.40
CA GLU A 242 20.47 16.55 -8.68
C GLU A 242 20.67 17.37 -7.39
N LEU A 243 19.99 17.03 -6.28
CA LEU A 243 20.30 17.61 -4.96
C LEU A 243 21.77 17.38 -4.60
N GLY A 244 22.25 16.14 -4.76
CA GLY A 244 23.65 15.78 -4.52
C GLY A 244 24.61 16.52 -5.47
N ASN A 245 24.31 16.60 -6.77
CA ASN A 245 25.12 17.30 -7.78
C ASN A 245 25.30 18.80 -7.43
N GLN A 246 24.27 19.45 -6.91
CA GLN A 246 24.32 20.86 -6.51
C GLN A 246 24.81 21.08 -5.08
N GLY A 247 25.17 20.00 -4.37
CA GLY A 247 25.72 20.03 -3.02
C GLY A 247 24.72 20.54 -1.98
N ILE A 248 23.45 20.20 -2.12
CA ILE A 248 22.42 20.48 -1.12
C ILE A 248 22.44 19.37 -0.08
N ALA A 249 23.04 19.64 1.05
CA ALA A 249 23.08 18.70 2.18
C ALA A 249 21.83 18.86 3.07
N ALA A 250 21.46 17.79 3.75
CA ALA A 250 20.33 17.79 4.69
C ALA A 250 20.52 18.77 5.86
N SER A 251 21.79 19.07 6.23
CA SER A 251 22.11 20.11 7.23
C SER A 251 21.71 21.51 6.80
N ASP A 252 21.70 21.77 5.49
CA ASP A 252 21.41 23.08 4.91
C ASP A 252 19.92 23.22 4.55
N ILE A 253 19.44 22.29 3.73
CA ILE A 253 18.03 22.23 3.29
C ILE A 253 17.56 20.78 3.37
N PRO A 254 17.05 20.33 4.52
CA PRO A 254 16.51 18.98 4.63
C PRO A 254 15.32 18.78 3.69
N VAL A 255 15.23 17.60 3.11
CA VAL A 255 14.03 17.12 2.39
C VAL A 255 13.30 16.15 3.31
N VAL A 256 11.99 16.31 3.46
CA VAL A 256 11.10 15.26 3.97
C VAL A 256 10.25 14.72 2.82
N ALA A 257 10.34 13.42 2.56
CA ALA A 257 9.59 12.76 1.50
C ALA A 257 8.37 12.04 2.07
N PHE A 258 7.26 12.08 1.33
CA PHE A 258 6.02 11.38 1.65
C PHE A 258 5.75 10.17 0.73
N SER A 259 6.61 9.97 -0.28
CA SER A 259 6.46 8.88 -1.25
C SER A 259 7.82 8.26 -1.62
N VAL A 260 8.78 8.29 -0.70
CA VAL A 260 10.06 7.59 -0.80
C VAL A 260 10.27 6.83 0.49
N GLY A 261 10.37 5.53 0.39
CA GLY A 261 10.71 4.61 1.47
C GLY A 261 11.89 3.73 1.08
N GLU A 262 12.04 2.62 1.76
CA GLU A 262 13.16 1.68 1.58
C GLU A 262 13.23 1.18 0.13
N GLN A 263 12.10 0.90 -0.51
CA GLN A 263 12.05 0.36 -1.87
C GLN A 263 12.60 1.34 -2.91
N GLU A 264 12.22 2.61 -2.84
CA GLU A 264 12.67 3.63 -3.78
C GLU A 264 14.17 3.92 -3.61
N LEU A 265 14.71 3.77 -2.39
CA LEU A 265 16.13 3.98 -2.11
C LEU A 265 17.03 2.90 -2.71
N SER A 266 16.52 1.69 -2.99
CA SER A 266 17.30 0.59 -3.55
C SER A 266 17.91 0.91 -4.94
N GLY A 267 17.32 1.87 -5.67
CA GLY A 267 17.78 2.32 -6.99
C GLY A 267 18.58 3.62 -7.01
N ILE A 268 18.93 4.18 -5.84
CA ILE A 268 19.53 5.53 -5.71
C ILE A 268 20.88 5.44 -5.00
N ASP A 269 21.87 6.27 -5.39
CA ASP A 269 23.05 6.50 -4.57
C ASP A 269 22.65 7.24 -3.28
N THR A 270 22.64 6.53 -2.17
CA THR A 270 22.18 7.05 -0.88
C THR A 270 23.22 7.90 -0.14
N GLY A 271 24.47 7.92 -0.60
CA GLY A 271 25.53 8.71 0.03
C GLY A 271 25.16 10.19 0.21
N PRO A 272 24.70 10.90 -0.83
CA PRO A 272 24.25 12.29 -0.73
C PRO A 272 22.97 12.49 0.07
N LEU A 273 22.21 11.41 0.36
CA LEU A 273 20.89 11.49 0.99
C LEU A 273 20.94 11.40 2.52
N VAL A 274 22.10 11.12 3.09
CA VAL A 274 22.24 10.98 4.55
C VAL A 274 21.79 12.24 5.28
N GLY A 275 20.80 12.05 6.17
CA GLY A 275 20.19 13.12 6.96
C GLY A 275 18.92 13.74 6.36
N HIS A 276 18.57 13.47 5.09
CA HIS A 276 17.23 13.72 4.59
C HIS A 276 16.23 12.76 5.26
N LEU A 277 14.96 13.11 5.24
CA LEU A 277 13.91 12.48 6.03
C LEU A 277 12.85 11.84 5.11
N ALA A 278 12.21 10.80 5.61
CA ALA A 278 10.96 10.28 5.09
C ALA A 278 9.92 10.27 6.22
N ALA A 279 8.65 10.42 5.88
CA ALA A 279 7.57 10.35 6.85
C ALA A 279 6.57 9.29 6.42
N TRP A 280 6.53 8.21 7.18
CA TRP A 280 5.66 7.05 6.98
C TRP A 280 5.13 6.55 8.32
N ASN A 281 4.11 5.72 8.30
CA ASN A 281 3.56 5.09 9.50
C ASN A 281 4.33 3.83 9.91
N TYR A 282 5.07 3.25 8.95
CA TYR A 282 5.91 2.09 9.16
C TYR A 282 7.27 2.27 8.47
N PHE A 283 8.30 1.68 9.08
CA PHE A 283 9.64 1.49 8.52
C PHE A 283 10.12 0.07 8.81
N MET A 284 10.88 -0.52 7.90
CA MET A 284 11.49 -1.85 8.10
C MET A 284 12.31 -1.95 9.40
N SER A 285 12.86 -0.84 9.87
CA SER A 285 13.68 -0.76 11.08
C SER A 285 12.89 -0.78 12.41
N VAL A 286 11.58 -0.92 12.38
CA VAL A 286 10.77 -0.99 13.61
C VAL A 286 11.12 -2.23 14.41
N ASP A 287 11.45 -2.04 15.70
CA ASP A 287 11.93 -3.09 16.60
C ASP A 287 10.76 -3.77 17.34
N ASN A 288 10.18 -4.82 16.71
CA ASN A 288 9.23 -5.73 17.36
C ASN A 288 9.11 -7.06 16.60
N ASP A 289 8.64 -8.09 17.31
CA ASP A 289 8.58 -9.47 16.81
C ASP A 289 7.69 -9.60 15.55
N ALA A 290 6.54 -8.91 15.50
CA ALA A 290 5.63 -9.00 14.35
C ALA A 290 6.27 -8.46 13.06
N ASN A 291 7.08 -7.40 13.19
CA ASN A 291 7.84 -6.87 12.07
C ASN A 291 8.94 -7.83 11.61
N TYR A 292 9.69 -8.40 12.56
CA TYR A 292 10.72 -9.39 12.21
C TYR A 292 10.14 -10.62 11.52
N ASP A 293 9.01 -11.13 12.01
CA ASP A 293 8.30 -12.25 11.38
C ASP A 293 7.86 -11.91 9.94
N PHE A 294 7.39 -10.69 9.71
CA PHE A 294 6.98 -10.24 8.37
C PHE A 294 8.18 -10.08 7.42
N ILE A 295 9.30 -9.53 7.91
CA ILE A 295 10.53 -9.40 7.14
C ILE A 295 11.07 -10.79 6.76
N ASP A 296 11.13 -11.73 7.70
CA ASP A 296 11.61 -13.08 7.43
C ASP A 296 10.74 -13.78 6.37
N GLN A 297 9.43 -13.65 6.46
CA GLN A 297 8.48 -14.18 5.47
C GLN A 297 8.65 -13.52 4.09
N TRP A 298 8.93 -12.21 4.07
CA TRP A 298 9.19 -11.49 2.83
C TRP A 298 10.49 -11.94 2.15
N ILE A 299 11.56 -12.10 2.92
CA ILE A 299 12.85 -12.62 2.44
C ILE A 299 12.68 -14.06 1.91
N GLU A 300 11.93 -14.92 2.62
CA GLU A 300 11.63 -16.28 2.16
C GLU A 300 10.84 -16.30 0.85
N HIS A 301 9.80 -15.46 0.74
CA HIS A 301 8.97 -15.37 -0.45
C HIS A 301 9.74 -14.88 -1.68
N THR A 302 10.56 -13.84 -1.51
CA THR A 302 11.35 -13.26 -2.61
C THR A 302 12.61 -14.05 -2.95
N GLY A 303 13.12 -14.86 -2.00
CA GLY A 303 14.42 -15.51 -2.11
C GLY A 303 15.60 -14.52 -2.18
N ASN A 304 15.43 -13.30 -1.68
CA ASN A 304 16.42 -12.24 -1.70
C ASN A 304 16.69 -11.73 -0.29
N ASP A 305 17.86 -12.01 0.24
CA ASP A 305 18.28 -11.61 1.61
C ASP A 305 18.41 -10.08 1.77
N GLU A 306 18.45 -9.32 0.68
CA GLU A 306 18.49 -7.86 0.68
C GLU A 306 17.13 -7.22 0.41
N ALA A 307 16.05 -8.01 0.34
CA ALA A 307 14.71 -7.50 0.12
C ALA A 307 14.26 -6.61 1.28
N VAL A 308 13.66 -5.49 0.94
CA VAL A 308 13.19 -4.50 1.92
C VAL A 308 11.67 -4.51 2.03
N THR A 309 11.16 -4.15 3.20
CA THR A 309 9.74 -3.89 3.44
C THR A 309 9.50 -2.38 3.61
N ASN A 310 8.30 -1.91 3.32
CA ASN A 310 7.92 -0.51 3.40
C ASN A 310 6.48 -0.30 3.88
N ASP A 311 6.09 0.94 4.12
CA ASP A 311 4.77 1.33 4.62
C ASP A 311 3.59 0.81 3.77
N PRO A 312 3.55 0.94 2.43
CA PRO A 312 2.44 0.40 1.65
C PRO A 312 2.32 -1.13 1.70
N MET A 313 3.40 -1.85 1.97
CA MET A 313 3.36 -3.30 2.21
C MET A 313 2.69 -3.60 3.56
N GLU A 314 3.00 -2.83 4.63
CA GLU A 314 2.27 -2.92 5.90
C GLU A 314 0.79 -2.59 5.71
N ALA A 315 0.47 -1.56 4.97
CA ALA A 315 -0.92 -1.18 4.69
C ALA A 315 -1.70 -2.29 3.94
N HIS A 316 -1.04 -3.02 3.03
CA HIS A 316 -1.61 -4.23 2.44
C HIS A 316 -1.77 -5.36 3.44
N TYR A 317 -0.77 -5.59 4.31
CA TYR A 317 -0.86 -6.56 5.40
C TYR A 317 -2.07 -6.29 6.30
N ILE A 318 -2.26 -5.05 6.71
CA ILE A 318 -3.41 -4.61 7.52
C ILE A 318 -4.72 -4.85 6.76
N GLY A 319 -4.84 -4.32 5.55
CA GLY A 319 -6.06 -4.41 4.73
C GLY A 319 -6.44 -5.85 4.40
N PHE A 320 -5.47 -6.68 4.05
CA PHE A 320 -5.68 -8.10 3.77
C PHE A 320 -6.20 -8.86 5.00
N ASN A 321 -5.57 -8.67 6.15
CA ASN A 321 -6.02 -9.30 7.38
C ASN A 321 -7.42 -8.80 7.80
N MET A 322 -7.73 -7.50 7.61
CA MET A 322 -9.07 -6.96 7.85
C MET A 322 -10.12 -7.59 6.94
N TYR A 323 -9.81 -7.77 5.65
CA TYR A 323 -10.70 -8.46 4.70
C TYR A 323 -10.95 -9.90 5.14
N VAL A 324 -9.90 -10.65 5.46
CA VAL A 324 -10.00 -12.04 5.94
C VAL A 324 -10.90 -12.14 7.19
N GLU A 325 -10.70 -11.27 8.17
CA GLU A 325 -11.52 -11.26 9.39
C GLU A 325 -12.96 -10.80 9.12
N ALA A 326 -13.18 -9.87 8.20
CA ALA A 326 -14.51 -9.44 7.80
C ALA A 326 -15.27 -10.57 7.09
N VAL A 327 -14.65 -11.31 6.16
CA VAL A 327 -15.23 -12.47 5.50
C VAL A 327 -15.58 -13.57 6.51
N LYS A 328 -14.68 -13.87 7.46
CA LYS A 328 -14.97 -14.82 8.55
C LYS A 328 -16.17 -14.38 9.40
N LYS A 329 -16.25 -13.10 9.75
CA LYS A 329 -17.33 -12.52 10.55
C LYS A 329 -18.66 -12.49 9.80
N ALA A 330 -18.63 -12.17 8.50
CA ALA A 330 -19.79 -12.20 7.62
C ALA A 330 -20.26 -13.63 7.29
N GLY A 331 -19.34 -14.61 7.29
CA GLY A 331 -19.59 -15.98 6.85
C GLY A 331 -19.79 -16.12 5.33
N THR A 332 -19.39 -15.11 4.55
CA THR A 332 -19.58 -15.03 3.09
C THR A 332 -18.61 -14.00 2.51
N THR A 333 -18.38 -14.08 1.18
CA THR A 333 -17.66 -13.05 0.40
C THR A 333 -18.61 -12.02 -0.23
N ASP A 334 -19.91 -12.08 0.04
CA ASP A 334 -20.88 -11.08 -0.43
C ASP A 334 -20.42 -9.67 -0.03
N VAL A 335 -20.38 -8.78 -1.02
CA VAL A 335 -19.78 -7.44 -0.88
C VAL A 335 -20.48 -6.63 0.21
N ASP A 336 -21.81 -6.61 0.26
CA ASP A 336 -22.54 -5.80 1.22
C ASP A 336 -22.39 -6.37 2.64
N ALA A 337 -22.40 -7.70 2.77
CA ALA A 337 -22.15 -8.35 4.05
C ALA A 337 -20.72 -8.12 4.56
N VAL A 338 -19.73 -8.10 3.68
CA VAL A 338 -18.33 -7.80 4.06
C VAL A 338 -18.17 -6.33 4.44
N LYS A 339 -18.79 -5.38 3.73
CA LYS A 339 -18.81 -3.95 4.08
C LYS A 339 -19.37 -3.72 5.48
N ASP A 340 -20.48 -4.37 5.81
CA ASP A 340 -21.06 -4.25 7.16
C ASP A 340 -20.19 -4.91 8.22
N ALA A 341 -19.61 -6.06 7.92
CA ALA A 341 -18.81 -6.83 8.86
C ALA A 341 -17.46 -6.17 9.19
N ILE A 342 -16.82 -5.47 8.24
CA ILE A 342 -15.47 -4.93 8.42
C ILE A 342 -15.43 -3.77 9.41
N ILE A 343 -16.52 -3.04 9.59
CA ILE A 343 -16.56 -1.91 10.52
C ILE A 343 -16.28 -2.38 11.96
N GLY A 344 -15.27 -1.77 12.57
CA GLY A 344 -14.77 -2.12 13.88
C GLY A 344 -13.88 -3.37 13.94
N VAL A 345 -13.58 -4.00 12.79
CA VAL A 345 -12.54 -5.04 12.73
C VAL A 345 -11.22 -4.42 13.13
N THR A 346 -10.52 -5.09 14.03
CA THR A 346 -9.21 -4.69 14.55
C THR A 346 -8.22 -5.80 14.30
N VAL A 347 -7.07 -5.46 13.71
CA VAL A 347 -5.99 -6.40 13.41
C VAL A 347 -4.66 -5.86 13.94
N PRO A 348 -3.70 -6.73 14.30
CA PRO A 348 -2.35 -6.29 14.63
C PRO A 348 -1.71 -5.57 13.43
N ASN A 349 -0.90 -4.54 13.72
CA ASN A 349 -0.02 -3.93 12.74
C ASN A 349 1.44 -4.35 12.97
N LEU A 350 2.34 -3.95 12.08
CA LEU A 350 3.76 -4.28 12.18
C LEU A 350 4.56 -3.30 13.07
N THR A 351 3.93 -2.25 13.55
CA THR A 351 4.54 -1.28 14.47
C THR A 351 4.33 -1.60 15.95
N GLY A 352 3.77 -2.78 16.24
CA GLY A 352 3.55 -3.27 17.62
C GLY A 352 2.23 -2.84 18.27
N GLY A 353 1.29 -2.33 17.46
CA GLY A 353 -0.04 -1.92 17.88
C GLY A 353 -1.15 -2.64 17.12
N TYR A 354 -2.28 -1.95 16.98
CA TYR A 354 -3.46 -2.45 16.26
C TYR A 354 -4.02 -1.34 15.36
N ALA A 355 -4.50 -1.75 14.19
CA ALA A 355 -5.31 -0.91 13.31
C ALA A 355 -6.78 -1.33 13.40
N ALA A 356 -7.69 -0.37 13.36
CA ALA A 356 -9.13 -0.62 13.40
C ALA A 356 -9.82 0.08 12.23
N MET A 357 -10.70 -0.63 11.52
CA MET A 357 -11.50 -0.03 10.45
C MET A 357 -12.61 0.82 11.03
N MET A 358 -12.60 2.11 10.73
CA MET A 358 -13.57 3.07 11.19
C MET A 358 -14.82 3.11 10.29
N PRO A 359 -15.97 3.67 10.75
CA PRO A 359 -17.20 3.75 9.96
C PRO A 359 -17.09 4.55 8.66
N ASN A 360 -16.08 5.38 8.52
CA ASN A 360 -15.77 6.14 7.30
C ASN A 360 -14.81 5.40 6.35
N HIS A 361 -14.56 4.11 6.60
CA HIS A 361 -13.68 3.23 5.84
C HIS A 361 -12.18 3.60 5.85
N HIS A 362 -11.73 4.31 6.88
CA HIS A 362 -10.32 4.60 7.15
C HIS A 362 -9.83 3.85 8.40
N ILE A 363 -8.52 3.64 8.52
CA ILE A 363 -7.87 3.09 9.72
C ILE A 363 -7.21 4.17 10.56
#